data_1a3fd548f23a55ffb5f7147759b7aa37
#
_entry.id   1a3fd548f23a55ffb5f7147759b7aa37
#
_cell.length_a   1.000
_cell.length_b   1.000
_cell.length_c   1.000
_cell.angle_alpha   90.00
_cell.angle_beta   90.00
_cell.angle_gamma   90.00
#
_symmetry.space_group_name_H-M   'P 1'
#
loop_
_entity.id
_entity.type
_entity.pdbx_description
1 polymer ?
#
loop_
_entity_poly.entity_id
_entity_poly.type
_entity_poly.pdbx_seq_one_letter_code
_entity_poly.pdbx_strand_id
1 'polypeptide(L)'
;MAAGRGFNARRSNTIDGSANALPQAGLDDRGAPAADQSAGVRAPDISSLSPQERADRLYNRVMLLATQGKADSVQFFAPMALTAYQMLAPLNADQRYDMGRIGEVVGALPLAKAQADSILRENPNHLLGLILEARLAMLAGDSTQLHAYERRLITAEKSEAPKKREEYLRHQDDITNALQQAKKSLAGKP
;
A
#
# COMPACT_ATOMS: atom_id res chain seq x y z
N MET A 1 -30.24 53.70 -12.36
CA MET A 1 -29.96 54.12 -13.78
C MET A 1 -29.35 52.92 -14.43
N ALA A 2 -30.10 52.31 -15.20
CA ALA A 2 -30.13 52.21 -16.66
C ALA A 2 -29.15 51.18 -17.16
N ALA A 3 -29.60 50.02 -17.58
CA ALA A 3 -30.14 49.63 -18.88
C ALA A 3 -28.96 49.33 -19.85
N GLY A 4 -28.89 48.30 -20.59
CA GLY A 4 -29.81 47.49 -21.31
C GLY A 4 -29.05 46.49 -22.14
N ARG A 5 -29.68 45.39 -22.48
CA ARG A 5 -30.07 44.92 -23.82
C ARG A 5 -28.89 44.59 -24.74
N GLY A 6 -28.87 43.53 -25.46
CA GLY A 6 -29.87 42.53 -25.85
C GLY A 6 -29.43 41.81 -27.13
N PHE A 7 -30.08 40.71 -27.40
CA PHE A 7 -30.48 40.16 -28.69
C PHE A 7 -29.42 39.52 -29.61
N ASN A 8 -29.56 38.23 -29.83
CA ASN A 8 -30.27 37.52 -30.93
C ASN A 8 -29.35 37.22 -32.13
N ALA A 9 -29.23 36.04 -32.68
CA ALA A 9 -30.24 35.40 -33.51
C ALA A 9 -29.74 34.01 -33.97
N ARG A 10 -30.70 33.10 -34.05
CA ARG A 10 -30.67 31.81 -34.76
C ARG A 10 -30.26 32.00 -36.22
N ARG A 11 -29.61 31.01 -36.81
CA ARG A 11 -29.94 30.51 -38.18
C ARG A 11 -29.61 29.02 -38.28
N SER A 12 -30.66 28.28 -38.41
CA SER A 12 -30.75 26.98 -39.03
C SER A 12 -30.45 27.08 -40.52
N ASN A 13 -29.76 26.13 -41.09
CA ASN A 13 -30.00 25.78 -42.47
C ASN A 13 -29.83 24.26 -42.71
N THR A 14 -30.83 23.75 -43.35
CA THR A 14 -31.14 22.38 -43.67
C THR A 14 -30.53 21.95 -45.00
N ILE A 15 -30.15 20.69 -45.11
CA ILE A 15 -30.27 19.70 -46.21
C ILE A 15 -29.64 20.08 -47.56
N ASP A 16 -28.75 19.27 -48.08
CA ASP A 16 -29.07 18.45 -49.28
C ASP A 16 -28.09 17.30 -49.46
N GLY A 17 -28.61 16.16 -49.90
CA GLY A 17 -27.90 14.95 -50.16
C GLY A 17 -27.36 14.90 -51.59
N SER A 18 -26.33 14.13 -51.78
CA SER A 18 -26.13 13.36 -53.01
C SER A 18 -25.09 12.28 -52.81
N ALA A 19 -25.50 11.10 -53.15
CA ALA A 19 -24.69 9.91 -53.28
C ALA A 19 -23.61 10.05 -54.37
N ASN A 20 -22.41 9.52 -54.15
CA ASN A 20 -21.76 8.77 -55.22
C ASN A 20 -20.65 7.81 -54.68
N ALA A 21 -20.82 6.62 -55.09
CA ALA A 21 -19.97 5.46 -55.38
C ALA A 21 -18.51 5.40 -54.89
N LEU A 22 -18.21 4.22 -54.34
CA LEU A 22 -16.90 3.61 -54.12
C LEU A 22 -16.00 3.59 -55.37
N PRO A 23 -14.66 3.47 -55.18
CA PRO A 23 -14.07 2.20 -55.55
C PRO A 23 -13.20 1.59 -54.44
N GLN A 24 -13.27 0.26 -54.32
CA GLN A 24 -12.31 -0.60 -53.66
C GLN A 24 -10.99 -0.58 -54.41
N ALA A 25 -9.89 -0.56 -53.71
CA ALA A 25 -8.74 -1.45 -53.87
C ALA A 25 -7.52 -0.89 -53.10
N GLY A 26 -6.82 -1.80 -52.43
CA GLY A 26 -5.48 -1.53 -51.91
C GLY A 26 -5.25 -2.10 -50.50
N LEU A 27 -5.09 -3.42 -50.45
CA LEU A 27 -4.34 -4.08 -49.38
C LEU A 27 -2.94 -3.44 -49.29
N ASP A 28 -2.56 -2.96 -48.10
CA ASP A 28 -1.21 -3.19 -47.60
C ASP A 28 -1.20 -3.03 -46.06
N ASP A 29 -1.15 -4.19 -45.48
CA ASP A 29 -0.77 -4.52 -44.13
C ASP A 29 0.61 -3.95 -43.80
N ARG A 30 0.69 -3.13 -42.77
CA ARG A 30 1.81 -2.97 -41.80
C ARG A 30 1.50 -1.85 -40.83
N GLY A 31 0.44 -2.03 -40.05
CA GLY A 31 0.24 -1.30 -38.79
C GLY A 31 1.12 -1.93 -37.72
N ALA A 32 2.25 -1.33 -37.43
CA ALA A 32 2.94 -1.61 -36.16
C ALA A 32 1.97 -1.46 -35.01
N PRO A 33 1.96 -2.38 -34.02
CA PRO A 33 1.13 -2.19 -32.85
C PRO A 33 1.59 -0.93 -32.15
N ALA A 34 0.73 0.06 -32.02
CA ALA A 34 0.92 1.17 -31.13
C ALA A 34 1.15 0.56 -29.74
N ALA A 35 2.37 0.69 -29.23
CA ALA A 35 2.72 0.30 -27.88
C ALA A 35 1.76 1.04 -26.96
N ASP A 36 0.87 0.27 -26.36
CA ASP A 36 -0.07 0.73 -25.35
C ASP A 36 0.74 1.29 -24.17
N GLN A 37 0.96 2.61 -24.16
CA GLN A 37 1.61 3.33 -23.07
C GLN A 37 0.69 3.49 -21.86
N SER A 38 -0.45 2.83 -21.83
CA SER A 38 -1.33 2.73 -20.67
C SER A 38 -0.98 1.54 -19.75
N ALA A 39 0.28 1.11 -19.70
CA ALA A 39 0.79 0.18 -18.68
C ALA A 39 0.81 0.80 -17.27
N GLY A 40 0.00 1.84 -17.03
CA GLY A 40 -0.23 2.47 -15.74
C GLY A 40 -1.18 1.62 -14.90
N VAL A 41 -0.64 0.99 -13.87
CA VAL A 41 -1.38 0.56 -12.66
C VAL A 41 -2.63 -0.30 -12.93
N ARG A 42 -2.49 -1.36 -13.71
CA ARG A 42 -3.56 -2.37 -13.80
C ARG A 42 -3.56 -3.18 -12.50
N ALA A 43 -4.72 -3.24 -11.86
CA ALA A 43 -4.89 -4.10 -10.70
C ALA A 43 -4.53 -5.55 -11.08
N PRO A 44 -3.76 -6.28 -10.25
CA PRO A 44 -3.47 -7.68 -10.54
C PRO A 44 -4.77 -8.49 -10.56
N ASP A 45 -4.87 -9.44 -11.46
CA ASP A 45 -5.97 -10.41 -11.42
C ASP A 45 -5.80 -11.31 -10.20
N ILE A 46 -6.70 -11.16 -9.24
CA ILE A 46 -6.71 -11.86 -7.96
C ILE A 46 -7.97 -12.69 -7.78
N SER A 47 -8.79 -12.84 -8.81
CA SER A 47 -10.11 -13.48 -8.71
C SER A 47 -10.03 -14.97 -8.38
N SER A 48 -8.97 -15.66 -8.83
CA SER A 48 -8.74 -17.09 -8.61
C SER A 48 -8.00 -17.42 -7.31
N LEU A 49 -7.52 -16.41 -6.57
CA LEU A 49 -6.75 -16.61 -5.35
C LEU A 49 -7.66 -16.85 -4.15
N SER A 50 -7.15 -17.62 -3.17
CA SER A 50 -7.77 -17.70 -1.85
C SER A 50 -7.85 -16.32 -1.19
N PRO A 51 -8.74 -16.10 -0.20
CA PRO A 51 -8.82 -14.84 0.51
C PRO A 51 -7.47 -14.39 1.11
N GLN A 52 -6.71 -15.32 1.69
CA GLN A 52 -5.37 -15.03 2.25
C GLN A 52 -4.39 -14.60 1.16
N GLU A 53 -4.23 -15.39 0.10
CA GLU A 53 -3.31 -15.07 -0.99
C GLU A 53 -3.65 -13.74 -1.66
N ARG A 54 -4.94 -13.39 -1.71
CA ARG A 54 -5.41 -12.11 -2.23
C ARG A 54 -4.94 -10.95 -1.36
N ALA A 55 -5.09 -11.06 -0.04
CA ALA A 55 -4.64 -10.07 0.92
C ALA A 55 -3.11 -9.89 0.83
N ASP A 56 -2.36 -10.99 0.83
CA ASP A 56 -0.89 -10.99 0.75
C ASP A 56 -0.39 -10.34 -0.56
N ARG A 57 -1.04 -10.65 -1.68
CA ARG A 57 -0.67 -10.05 -2.97
C ARG A 57 -0.91 -8.55 -3.01
N LEU A 58 -2.01 -8.10 -2.44
CA LEU A 58 -2.31 -6.67 -2.32
C LEU A 58 -1.33 -5.96 -1.37
N TYR A 59 -1.00 -6.57 -0.22
CA TYR A 59 0.03 -6.09 0.69
C TYR A 59 1.36 -5.90 -0.04
N ASN A 60 1.85 -6.95 -0.69
CA ASN A 60 3.12 -6.91 -1.42
C ASN A 60 3.11 -5.80 -2.49
N ARG A 61 1.97 -5.59 -3.17
CA ARG A 61 1.83 -4.51 -4.15
C ARG A 61 1.94 -3.14 -3.50
N VAL A 62 1.26 -2.92 -2.38
CA VAL A 62 1.32 -1.65 -1.62
C VAL A 62 2.75 -1.37 -1.16
N MET A 63 3.42 -2.35 -0.55
CA MET A 63 4.78 -2.19 -0.05
C MET A 63 5.79 -1.93 -1.18
N LEU A 64 5.67 -2.62 -2.30
CA LEU A 64 6.51 -2.36 -3.49
C LEU A 64 6.31 -0.95 -4.02
N LEU A 65 5.07 -0.48 -4.13
CA LEU A 65 4.77 0.87 -4.60
C LEU A 65 5.27 1.94 -3.62
N ALA A 66 5.20 1.68 -2.32
CA ALA A 66 5.74 2.56 -1.30
C ALA A 66 7.27 2.69 -1.40
N THR A 67 8.00 1.58 -1.60
CA THR A 67 9.46 1.62 -1.82
C THR A 67 9.86 2.35 -3.10
N GLN A 68 8.98 2.37 -4.11
CA GLN A 68 9.18 3.11 -5.36
C GLN A 68 8.75 4.58 -5.28
N GLY A 69 8.27 5.06 -4.13
CA GLY A 69 7.78 6.43 -3.95
C GLY A 69 6.50 6.75 -4.73
N LYS A 70 5.74 5.74 -5.16
CA LYS A 70 4.51 5.92 -5.98
C LYS A 70 3.29 6.16 -5.08
N ALA A 71 3.24 7.33 -4.45
CA ALA A 71 2.24 7.68 -3.44
C ALA A 71 0.79 7.50 -3.94
N ASP A 72 0.45 7.98 -5.14
CA ASP A 72 -0.92 7.87 -5.69
C ASP A 72 -1.34 6.40 -5.86
N SER A 73 -0.41 5.56 -6.31
CA SER A 73 -0.67 4.13 -6.45
C SER A 73 -0.83 3.44 -5.09
N VAL A 74 -0.07 3.86 -4.08
CA VAL A 74 -0.24 3.38 -2.70
C VAL A 74 -1.64 3.74 -2.20
N GLN A 75 -2.07 4.98 -2.36
CA GLN A 75 -3.40 5.43 -1.95
C GLN A 75 -4.53 4.69 -2.68
N PHE A 76 -4.30 4.26 -3.90
CA PHE A 76 -5.27 3.47 -4.66
C PHE A 76 -5.37 2.01 -4.17
N PHE A 77 -4.23 1.33 -3.93
CA PHE A 77 -4.23 -0.09 -3.58
C PHE A 77 -4.43 -0.37 -2.09
N ALA A 78 -4.04 0.54 -1.20
CA ALA A 78 -4.10 0.31 0.24
C ALA A 78 -5.52 0.04 0.78
N PRO A 79 -6.58 0.76 0.37
CA PRO A 79 -7.95 0.43 0.80
C PRO A 79 -8.36 -0.99 0.39
N MET A 80 -7.96 -1.45 -0.80
CA MET A 80 -8.25 -2.81 -1.27
C MET A 80 -7.55 -3.85 -0.40
N ALA A 81 -6.28 -3.63 -0.06
CA ALA A 81 -5.51 -4.52 0.81
C ALA A 81 -6.11 -4.57 2.23
N LEU A 82 -6.44 -3.42 2.82
CA LEU A 82 -7.07 -3.34 4.13
C LEU A 82 -8.41 -4.09 4.17
N THR A 83 -9.25 -3.90 3.16
CA THR A 83 -10.52 -4.63 3.04
C THR A 83 -10.31 -6.13 2.94
N ALA A 84 -9.32 -6.58 2.14
CA ALA A 84 -8.99 -7.99 2.00
C ALA A 84 -8.58 -8.61 3.35
N TYR A 85 -7.75 -7.93 4.16
CA TYR A 85 -7.41 -8.39 5.50
C TYR A 85 -8.62 -8.39 6.45
N GLN A 86 -9.47 -7.36 6.42
CA GLN A 86 -10.67 -7.31 7.26
C GLN A 86 -11.58 -8.52 7.02
N MET A 87 -11.65 -9.04 5.80
CA MET A 87 -12.42 -10.23 5.47
C MET A 87 -11.84 -11.53 6.06
N LEU A 88 -10.60 -11.53 6.54
CA LEU A 88 -9.94 -12.67 7.16
C LEU A 88 -10.18 -12.79 8.67
N ALA A 89 -10.89 -11.82 9.27
CA ALA A 89 -11.09 -11.80 10.72
C ALA A 89 -11.63 -13.14 11.28
N PRO A 90 -11.14 -13.61 12.44
CA PRO A 90 -10.18 -12.97 13.34
C PRO A 90 -8.75 -13.02 12.83
N LEU A 91 -8.03 -11.88 12.92
CA LEU A 91 -6.67 -11.75 12.41
C LEU A 91 -5.64 -12.34 13.37
N ASN A 92 -4.64 -13.05 12.82
CA ASN A 92 -3.45 -13.47 13.53
C ASN A 92 -2.37 -12.35 13.57
N ALA A 93 -1.26 -12.59 14.25
CA ALA A 93 -0.20 -11.60 14.44
C ALA A 93 0.45 -11.17 13.12
N ASP A 94 0.61 -12.07 12.15
CA ASP A 94 1.13 -11.81 10.82
C ASP A 94 0.25 -10.84 10.04
N GLN A 95 -1.03 -11.15 9.94
CA GLN A 95 -2.04 -10.32 9.26
C GLN A 95 -2.19 -8.94 9.92
N ARG A 96 -2.13 -8.87 11.26
CA ARG A 96 -2.12 -7.60 11.99
C ARG A 96 -0.88 -6.77 11.69
N TYR A 97 0.27 -7.42 11.59
CA TYR A 97 1.50 -6.73 11.20
C TYR A 97 1.38 -6.13 9.81
N ASP A 98 0.92 -6.89 8.83
CA ASP A 98 0.71 -6.40 7.47
C ASP A 98 -0.26 -5.22 7.41
N MET A 99 -1.40 -5.30 8.11
CA MET A 99 -2.33 -4.16 8.23
C MET A 99 -1.69 -2.94 8.88
N GLY A 100 -0.88 -3.15 9.92
CA GLY A 100 -0.13 -2.08 10.59
C GLY A 100 0.84 -1.39 9.64
N ARG A 101 1.57 -2.17 8.83
CA ARG A 101 2.51 -1.66 7.82
C ARG A 101 1.80 -0.89 6.71
N ILE A 102 0.64 -1.35 6.24
CA ILE A 102 -0.18 -0.58 5.30
C ILE A 102 -0.61 0.74 5.95
N GLY A 103 -1.11 0.71 7.18
CA GLY A 103 -1.51 1.90 7.94
C GLY A 103 -0.39 2.93 8.05
N GLU A 104 0.83 2.45 8.31
CA GLU A 104 2.03 3.29 8.37
C GLU A 104 2.31 4.01 7.04
N VAL A 105 2.34 3.28 5.91
CA VAL A 105 2.70 3.87 4.61
C VAL A 105 1.64 4.81 4.04
N VAL A 106 0.38 4.70 4.47
CA VAL A 106 -0.71 5.62 4.08
C VAL A 106 -0.96 6.73 5.10
N GLY A 107 -0.18 6.77 6.19
CA GLY A 107 -0.34 7.76 7.26
C GLY A 107 -1.52 7.52 8.21
N ALA A 108 -2.16 6.35 8.15
CA ALA A 108 -3.22 5.94 9.07
C ALA A 108 -2.61 5.40 10.39
N LEU A 109 -1.86 6.24 11.09
CA LEU A 109 -1.11 5.84 12.29
C LEU A 109 -1.98 5.26 13.41
N PRO A 110 -3.22 5.73 13.66
CA PRO A 110 -4.10 5.09 14.64
C PRO A 110 -4.44 3.64 14.30
N LEU A 111 -4.59 3.29 13.01
CA LEU A 111 -4.78 1.91 12.57
C LEU A 111 -3.54 1.07 12.87
N ALA A 112 -2.37 1.55 12.49
CA ALA A 112 -1.11 0.85 12.75
C ALA A 112 -0.91 0.61 14.26
N LYS A 113 -1.19 1.62 15.09
CA LYS A 113 -1.13 1.52 16.56
C LYS A 113 -2.08 0.45 17.10
N ALA A 114 -3.32 0.43 16.64
CA ALA A 114 -4.31 -0.56 17.08
C ALA A 114 -3.88 -2.01 16.76
N GLN A 115 -3.20 -2.21 15.61
CA GLN A 115 -2.67 -3.52 15.26
C GLN A 115 -1.47 -3.90 16.13
N ALA A 116 -0.52 -2.99 16.36
CA ALA A 116 0.61 -3.19 17.25
C ALA A 116 0.16 -3.54 18.69
N ASP A 117 -0.78 -2.77 19.23
CA ASP A 117 -1.37 -3.02 20.55
C ASP A 117 -2.03 -4.39 20.66
N SER A 118 -2.71 -4.83 19.58
CA SER A 118 -3.36 -6.13 19.57
C SER A 118 -2.34 -7.27 19.58
N ILE A 119 -1.27 -7.16 18.78
CA ILE A 119 -0.17 -8.14 18.80
C ILE A 119 0.49 -8.21 20.18
N LEU A 120 0.82 -7.05 20.77
CA LEU A 120 1.52 -6.98 22.05
C LEU A 120 0.65 -7.35 23.25
N ARG A 121 -0.67 -7.26 23.12
CA ARG A 121 -1.62 -7.75 24.15
C ARG A 121 -1.59 -9.27 24.24
N GLU A 122 -1.47 -9.96 23.10
CA GLU A 122 -1.38 -11.43 23.04
C GLU A 122 0.02 -11.92 23.45
N ASN A 123 1.07 -11.24 22.99
CA ASN A 123 2.46 -11.53 23.38
C ASN A 123 3.25 -10.21 23.55
N PRO A 124 3.50 -9.76 24.78
CA PRO A 124 4.21 -8.49 25.03
C PRO A 124 5.64 -8.42 24.46
N ASN A 125 6.22 -9.56 24.12
CA ASN A 125 7.57 -9.65 23.55
C ASN A 125 7.56 -9.98 22.04
N HIS A 126 6.40 -9.95 21.38
CA HIS A 126 6.29 -10.29 19.97
C HIS A 126 7.11 -9.33 19.10
N LEU A 127 8.08 -9.85 18.32
CA LEU A 127 9.04 -9.02 17.59
C LEU A 127 8.34 -8.06 16.62
N LEU A 128 7.35 -8.53 15.85
CA LEU A 128 6.64 -7.69 14.88
C LEU A 128 5.82 -6.58 15.56
N GLY A 129 5.22 -6.85 16.71
CA GLY A 129 4.52 -5.82 17.49
C GLY A 129 5.46 -4.74 18.01
N LEU A 130 6.63 -5.14 18.54
CA LEU A 130 7.66 -4.20 19.01
C LEU A 130 8.24 -3.37 17.84
N ILE A 131 8.38 -3.96 16.67
CA ILE A 131 8.83 -3.25 15.46
C ILE A 131 7.81 -2.18 15.05
N LEU A 132 6.52 -2.51 14.99
CA LEU A 132 5.48 -1.52 14.67
C LEU A 132 5.49 -0.35 15.66
N GLU A 133 5.58 -0.61 16.96
CA GLU A 133 5.65 0.44 17.96
C GLU A 133 6.90 1.33 17.82
N ALA A 134 8.06 0.73 17.59
CA ALA A 134 9.29 1.48 17.34
C ALA A 134 9.17 2.39 16.12
N ARG A 135 8.58 1.88 15.02
CA ARG A 135 8.34 2.65 13.79
C ARG A 135 7.35 3.80 14.01
N LEU A 136 6.28 3.55 14.75
CA LEU A 136 5.31 4.58 15.11
C LEU A 136 5.93 5.69 15.98
N ALA A 137 6.75 5.32 16.96
CA ALA A 137 7.48 6.28 17.79
C ALA A 137 8.46 7.12 16.94
N MET A 138 9.14 6.48 15.98
CA MET A 138 10.02 7.16 15.03
C MET A 138 9.25 8.17 14.16
N LEU A 139 8.11 7.79 13.63
CA LEU A 139 7.25 8.68 12.81
C LEU A 139 6.66 9.84 13.62
N ALA A 140 6.38 9.62 14.90
CA ALA A 140 5.93 10.66 15.83
C ALA A 140 7.06 11.58 16.31
N GLY A 141 8.33 11.27 16.01
CA GLY A 141 9.49 11.99 16.53
C GLY A 141 9.74 11.77 18.04
N ASP A 142 9.10 10.75 18.64
CA ASP A 142 9.27 10.42 20.05
C ASP A 142 10.48 9.50 20.26
N SER A 143 11.64 10.13 20.42
CA SER A 143 12.90 9.40 20.64
C SER A 143 12.92 8.60 21.94
N THR A 144 12.15 9.01 22.94
CA THR A 144 12.07 8.31 24.24
C THR A 144 11.37 6.97 24.07
N GLN A 145 10.20 6.98 23.45
CA GLN A 145 9.45 5.76 23.14
C GLN A 145 10.19 4.88 22.14
N LEU A 146 10.78 5.47 21.09
CA LEU A 146 11.59 4.74 20.11
C LEU A 146 12.66 3.90 20.83
N HIS A 147 13.49 4.54 21.64
CA HIS A 147 14.56 3.81 22.36
C HIS A 147 14.02 2.82 23.40
N ALA A 148 12.85 3.07 23.98
CA ALA A 148 12.22 2.09 24.87
C ALA A 148 11.84 0.81 24.12
N TYR A 149 11.20 0.94 22.93
CA TYR A 149 10.84 -0.21 22.11
C TYR A 149 12.05 -0.89 21.48
N GLU A 150 13.07 -0.15 21.06
CA GLU A 150 14.34 -0.70 20.54
C GLU A 150 15.04 -1.59 21.60
N ARG A 151 15.12 -1.14 22.86
CA ARG A 151 15.68 -1.96 23.95
C ARG A 151 14.85 -3.22 24.20
N ARG A 152 13.53 -3.09 24.18
CA ARG A 152 12.63 -4.25 24.32
C ARG A 152 12.81 -5.24 23.19
N LEU A 153 12.93 -4.75 21.94
CA LEU A 153 13.13 -5.58 20.74
C LEU A 153 14.42 -6.41 20.83
N ILE A 154 15.54 -5.77 21.22
CA ILE A 154 16.83 -6.46 21.40
C ILE A 154 16.75 -7.50 22.53
N THR A 155 16.03 -7.19 23.60
CA THR A 155 15.86 -8.13 24.70
C THR A 155 14.99 -9.32 24.31
N ALA A 156 13.89 -9.04 23.62
CA ALA A 156 12.92 -10.05 23.16
C ALA A 156 13.51 -10.98 22.10
N GLU A 157 14.43 -10.51 21.25
CA GLU A 157 15.09 -11.31 20.21
C GLU A 157 15.61 -12.64 20.77
N LYS A 158 16.25 -12.59 21.96
CA LYS A 158 16.88 -13.77 22.59
C LYS A 158 15.89 -14.90 22.89
N SER A 159 14.67 -14.57 23.24
CA SER A 159 13.63 -15.54 23.63
C SER A 159 12.63 -15.82 22.51
N GLU A 160 12.43 -14.89 21.57
CA GLU A 160 11.44 -15.01 20.51
C GLU A 160 12.04 -15.60 19.23
N ALA A 161 13.25 -15.22 18.81
CA ALA A 161 13.87 -15.73 17.58
C ALA A 161 14.02 -17.26 17.55
N PRO A 162 14.40 -17.94 18.66
CA PRO A 162 14.49 -19.40 18.67
C PRO A 162 13.16 -20.13 18.44
N LYS A 163 12.02 -19.46 18.63
CA LYS A 163 10.69 -20.05 18.41
C LYS A 163 10.37 -20.30 16.96
N LYS A 164 11.12 -19.67 16.02
CA LYS A 164 10.98 -19.84 14.57
C LYS A 164 9.52 -19.77 14.10
N ARG A 165 8.77 -18.81 14.63
CA ARG A 165 7.38 -18.61 14.23
C ARG A 165 7.30 -18.35 12.75
N GLU A 166 6.25 -18.80 12.08
CA GLU A 166 6.08 -18.65 10.64
C GLU A 166 6.08 -17.17 10.23
N GLU A 167 5.39 -16.30 10.98
CA GLU A 167 5.39 -14.86 10.77
C GLU A 167 6.78 -14.21 10.93
N TYR A 168 7.66 -14.76 11.75
CA TYR A 168 9.03 -14.27 11.85
C TYR A 168 9.90 -14.67 10.67
N LEU A 169 9.65 -15.85 10.10
CA LEU A 169 10.34 -16.28 8.89
C LEU A 169 9.89 -15.45 7.68
N ARG A 170 8.59 -15.16 7.59
CA ARG A 170 8.02 -14.33 6.51
C ARG A 170 8.54 -12.90 6.54
N HIS A 171 8.71 -12.32 7.73
CA HIS A 171 9.17 -10.94 7.94
C HIS A 171 10.62 -10.86 8.43
N GLN A 172 11.46 -11.85 8.08
CA GLN A 172 12.84 -11.93 8.56
C GLN A 172 13.68 -10.70 8.22
N ASP A 173 13.48 -10.13 7.03
CA ASP A 173 14.20 -8.93 6.61
C ASP A 173 13.80 -7.71 7.45
N ASP A 174 12.52 -7.52 7.73
CA ASP A 174 12.04 -6.44 8.60
C ASP A 174 12.62 -6.57 10.01
N ILE A 175 12.63 -7.80 10.55
CA ILE A 175 13.20 -8.09 11.89
C ILE A 175 14.70 -7.80 11.91
N THR A 176 15.43 -8.29 10.93
CA THR A 176 16.88 -8.10 10.82
C THR A 176 17.24 -6.62 10.74
N ASN A 177 16.56 -5.88 9.87
CA ASN A 177 16.77 -4.45 9.66
C ASN A 177 16.43 -3.65 10.94
N ALA A 178 15.31 -3.96 11.59
CA ALA A 178 14.90 -3.28 12.81
C ALA A 178 15.90 -3.52 13.96
N LEU A 179 16.38 -4.75 14.12
CA LEU A 179 17.41 -5.08 15.13
C LEU A 179 18.74 -4.37 14.87
N GLN A 180 19.19 -4.31 13.62
CA GLN A 180 20.40 -3.58 13.24
C GLN A 180 20.25 -2.08 13.52
N GLN A 181 19.12 -1.50 13.16
CA GLN A 181 18.82 -0.10 13.41
C GLN A 181 18.76 0.19 14.92
N ALA A 182 18.10 -0.65 15.70
CA ALA A 182 18.01 -0.52 17.16
C ALA A 182 19.39 -0.57 17.82
N LYS A 183 20.24 -1.54 17.44
CA LYS A 183 21.61 -1.67 17.94
C LYS A 183 22.44 -0.42 17.60
N LYS A 184 22.34 0.11 16.37
CA LYS A 184 23.03 1.32 15.94
C LYS A 184 22.54 2.57 16.68
N SER A 185 21.21 2.75 16.79
CA SER A 185 20.58 3.88 17.45
C SER A 185 20.97 3.98 18.92
N LEU A 186 21.01 2.86 19.62
CA LEU A 186 21.36 2.81 21.06
C LEU A 186 22.86 2.88 21.32
N ALA A 187 23.71 2.47 20.37
CA ALA A 187 25.17 2.59 20.50
C ALA A 187 25.68 4.01 20.23
N GLY A 188 24.98 4.80 19.45
CA GLY A 188 25.37 6.17 19.08
C GLY A 188 25.01 7.25 20.11
N LYS A 189 24.54 6.89 21.31
CA LYS A 189 24.29 7.84 22.40
C LYS A 189 25.49 7.90 23.32
N PRO A 190 26.05 9.13 23.53
CA PRO A 190 27.03 9.36 24.61
C PRO A 190 26.36 9.23 25.98
#